data_0434c8b7d04d733d31294c2fe75dc1a1
#
_entry.id   0434c8b7d04d733d31294c2fe75dc1a1
#
_cell.length_a   1.000
_cell.length_b   1.000
_cell.length_c   1.000
_cell.angle_alpha   90.00
_cell.angle_beta   90.00
_cell.angle_gamma   90.00
#
_symmetry.space_group_name_H-M   'P 1'
#
loop_
_entity.id
_entity.type
_entity.pdbx_description
1 polymer ?
#
loop_
_entity_poly.entity_id
_entity_poly.type
_entity_poly.pdbx_seq_one_letter_code
_entity_poly.pdbx_strand_id
1 'polypeptide(L)'
;MAFMSSVISFNNVSLSFGGVQALKDVSFDIQENSLFAIIGPNGAGKTTILNCINGIYKPTSGSISIFDQDSTDLHPDNIANLGVSRTFQNIELFENMTTLDNILIGAHRHVDYGPVRSLLFSKKVRQEEEKARKISEDVIDFLEIEEYRYSYILSLPYGIQKRIELA
;
A
#
# COMPACT_ATOMS: atom_id res chain seq x y z
N MET A 1 -32.78 2.80 -4.65
CA MET A 1 -31.45 2.89 -5.27
C MET A 1 -30.43 2.95 -4.14
N ALA A 2 -29.63 1.92 -3.95
CA ALA A 2 -28.53 1.99 -2.99
C ALA A 2 -27.51 3.01 -3.57
N PHE A 3 -27.23 4.07 -2.84
CA PHE A 3 -26.11 4.95 -3.16
C PHE A 3 -24.84 4.09 -3.01
N MET A 4 -24.20 3.73 -4.11
CA MET A 4 -22.86 3.14 -4.07
C MET A 4 -21.94 4.23 -3.51
N SER A 5 -21.33 3.97 -2.35
CA SER A 5 -20.36 4.89 -1.77
C SER A 5 -19.10 4.91 -2.63
N SER A 6 -18.63 6.10 -2.95
CA SER A 6 -17.35 6.25 -3.60
C SER A 6 -16.23 5.99 -2.59
N VAL A 7 -15.30 5.11 -2.93
CA VAL A 7 -14.13 4.84 -2.06
C VAL A 7 -12.97 5.79 -2.36
N ILE A 8 -12.85 6.28 -3.60
CA ILE A 8 -11.87 7.29 -3.99
C ILE A 8 -12.56 8.29 -4.90
N SER A 9 -12.41 9.58 -4.62
CA SER A 9 -12.92 10.66 -5.47
C SER A 9 -11.82 11.66 -5.79
N PHE A 10 -11.70 12.00 -7.07
CA PHE A 10 -10.87 13.09 -7.59
C PHE A 10 -11.78 14.22 -8.02
N ASN A 11 -11.52 15.45 -7.52
CA ASN A 11 -12.29 16.64 -7.84
C ASN A 11 -11.39 17.72 -8.42
N ASN A 12 -11.43 17.92 -9.73
CA ASN A 12 -10.67 18.94 -10.49
C ASN A 12 -9.17 18.94 -10.14
N VAL A 13 -8.59 17.75 -10.00
CA VAL A 13 -7.20 17.60 -9.60
C VAL A 13 -6.26 18.00 -10.73
N SER A 14 -5.37 18.95 -10.43
CA SER A 14 -4.29 19.33 -11.34
C SER A 14 -2.94 19.20 -10.62
N LEU A 15 -1.91 18.81 -11.37
CA LEU A 15 -0.54 18.68 -10.86
C LEU A 15 0.47 19.10 -11.91
N SER A 16 1.44 19.93 -11.50
CA SER A 16 2.52 20.40 -12.37
C SER A 16 3.88 20.19 -11.71
N PHE A 17 4.87 19.83 -12.53
CA PHE A 17 6.27 19.70 -12.15
C PHE A 17 7.12 20.66 -12.96
N GLY A 18 7.76 21.65 -12.34
CA GLY A 18 8.71 22.54 -13.01
C GLY A 18 8.17 23.15 -14.32
N GLY A 19 6.88 23.48 -14.38
CA GLY A 19 6.24 24.05 -15.58
C GLY A 19 5.62 23.02 -16.52
N VAL A 20 5.84 21.72 -16.31
CA VAL A 20 5.15 20.65 -17.07
C VAL A 20 3.88 20.24 -16.32
N GLN A 21 2.73 20.42 -16.96
CA GLN A 21 1.45 20.01 -16.41
C GLN A 21 1.25 18.50 -16.62
N ALA A 22 1.33 17.72 -15.55
CA ALA A 22 1.19 16.27 -15.57
C ALA A 22 -0.28 15.81 -15.46
N LEU A 23 -1.11 16.56 -14.70
CA LEU A 23 -2.57 16.37 -14.62
C LEU A 23 -3.25 17.74 -14.80
N LYS A 24 -4.41 17.73 -15.49
CA LYS A 24 -5.20 18.92 -15.72
C LYS A 24 -6.67 18.62 -15.48
N ASP A 25 -7.25 19.23 -14.43
CA ASP A 25 -8.68 19.19 -14.09
C ASP A 25 -9.27 17.78 -14.13
N VAL A 26 -8.54 16.80 -13.57
CA VAL A 26 -8.95 15.40 -13.57
C VAL A 26 -10.01 15.17 -12.49
N SER A 27 -11.15 14.62 -12.89
CA SER A 27 -12.25 14.26 -11.98
C SER A 27 -12.80 12.88 -12.33
N PHE A 28 -12.91 12.02 -11.32
CA PHE A 28 -13.55 10.70 -11.42
C PHE A 28 -13.82 10.15 -10.01
N ASP A 29 -14.69 9.14 -9.95
CA ASP A 29 -15.03 8.40 -8.74
C ASP A 29 -14.77 6.92 -8.94
N ILE A 30 -14.21 6.26 -7.93
CA ILE A 30 -14.06 4.80 -7.86
C ILE A 30 -15.07 4.31 -6.83
N GLN A 31 -15.95 3.40 -7.25
CA GLN A 31 -16.99 2.85 -6.40
C GLN A 31 -16.47 1.65 -5.60
N GLU A 32 -17.06 1.42 -4.43
CA GLU A 32 -16.79 0.26 -3.62
C GLU A 32 -17.03 -1.05 -4.40
N ASN A 33 -16.16 -2.05 -4.17
CA ASN A 33 -16.22 -3.36 -4.84
C ASN A 33 -16.19 -3.30 -6.37
N SER A 34 -15.60 -2.25 -6.97
CA SER A 34 -15.45 -2.11 -8.39
C SER A 34 -14.03 -2.36 -8.88
N LEU A 35 -13.89 -2.80 -10.12
CA LEU A 35 -12.63 -2.81 -10.86
C LEU A 35 -12.54 -1.57 -11.71
N PHE A 36 -11.62 -0.66 -11.38
CA PHE A 36 -11.39 0.58 -12.12
C PHE A 36 -10.06 0.53 -12.87
N ALA A 37 -10.05 0.87 -14.16
CA ALA A 37 -8.86 0.86 -14.98
C ALA A 37 -8.54 2.25 -15.55
N ILE A 38 -7.27 2.65 -15.48
CA ILE A 38 -6.74 3.87 -16.08
C ILE A 38 -5.95 3.50 -17.34
N ILE A 39 -6.44 3.87 -18.51
CA ILE A 39 -5.86 3.52 -19.79
C ILE A 39 -5.34 4.79 -20.49
N GLY A 40 -4.25 4.67 -21.21
CA GLY A 40 -3.67 5.77 -22.00
C GLY A 40 -2.22 5.50 -22.42
N PRO A 41 -1.66 6.30 -23.33
CA PRO A 41 -0.28 6.17 -23.79
C PRO A 41 0.73 6.46 -22.66
N ASN A 42 2.01 6.18 -22.92
CA ASN A 42 3.09 6.58 -22.00
C ASN A 42 3.13 8.11 -21.89
N GLY A 43 3.31 8.62 -20.68
CA GLY A 43 3.28 10.06 -20.40
C GLY A 43 1.89 10.65 -20.17
N ALA A 44 0.79 9.89 -20.29
CA ALA A 44 -0.59 10.39 -20.09
C ALA A 44 -0.97 10.64 -18.61
N GLY A 45 -0.02 10.57 -17.65
CA GLY A 45 -0.31 10.86 -16.24
C GLY A 45 -0.84 9.69 -15.41
N LYS A 46 -0.93 8.46 -15.96
CA LYS A 46 -1.46 7.28 -15.22
C LYS A 46 -0.74 7.04 -13.89
N THR A 47 0.58 6.97 -13.93
CA THR A 47 1.41 6.79 -12.71
C THR A 47 1.31 8.00 -11.78
N THR A 48 1.13 9.20 -12.33
CA THR A 48 0.92 10.42 -11.55
C THR A 48 -0.37 10.36 -10.73
N ILE A 49 -1.48 9.87 -11.33
CA ILE A 49 -2.75 9.65 -10.62
C ILE A 49 -2.54 8.65 -9.48
N LEU A 50 -1.91 7.50 -9.74
CA LEU A 50 -1.63 6.50 -8.71
C LEU A 50 -0.73 7.07 -7.60
N ASN A 51 0.27 7.90 -7.95
CA ASN A 51 1.12 8.56 -6.95
C ASN A 51 0.37 9.59 -6.12
N CYS A 52 -0.64 10.28 -6.68
CA CYS A 52 -1.52 11.16 -5.92
C CYS A 52 -2.42 10.36 -4.96
N ILE A 53 -3.00 9.24 -5.39
CA ILE A 53 -3.79 8.36 -4.52
C ILE A 53 -2.99 7.89 -3.32
N ASN A 54 -1.71 7.57 -3.52
CA ASN A 54 -0.83 7.08 -2.44
C ASN A 54 -0.14 8.23 -1.64
N GLY A 55 -0.46 9.50 -1.90
CA GLY A 55 0.13 10.65 -1.21
C GLY A 55 1.62 10.90 -1.50
N ILE A 56 2.18 10.23 -2.51
CA ILE A 56 3.57 10.45 -2.97
C ILE A 56 3.66 11.82 -3.64
N TYR A 57 2.63 12.20 -4.42
CA TYR A 57 2.51 13.52 -5.02
C TYR A 57 1.29 14.24 -4.47
N LYS A 58 1.49 15.52 -4.13
CA LYS A 58 0.41 16.40 -3.72
C LYS A 58 -0.09 17.21 -4.91
N PRO A 59 -1.41 17.27 -5.13
CA PRO A 59 -2.00 18.11 -6.18
C PRO A 59 -1.59 19.58 -6.02
N THR A 60 -1.47 20.28 -7.15
CA THR A 60 -1.30 21.74 -7.17
C THR A 60 -2.65 22.42 -6.91
N SER A 61 -3.75 21.82 -7.34
CA SER A 61 -5.12 22.25 -7.11
C SER A 61 -6.10 21.09 -7.19
N GLY A 62 -7.32 21.28 -6.71
CA GLY A 62 -8.34 20.25 -6.59
C GLY A 62 -8.23 19.49 -5.27
N SER A 63 -9.03 18.45 -5.11
CA SER A 63 -9.05 17.64 -3.90
C SER A 63 -9.18 16.14 -4.22
N ILE A 64 -8.64 15.33 -3.33
CA ILE A 64 -8.75 13.86 -3.36
C ILE A 64 -9.35 13.41 -2.04
N SER A 65 -10.40 12.59 -2.09
CA SER A 65 -10.94 11.95 -0.90
C SER A 65 -10.86 10.43 -1.00
N ILE A 66 -10.65 9.79 0.15
CA ILE A 66 -10.61 8.33 0.31
C ILE A 66 -11.57 8.00 1.45
N PHE A 67 -12.59 7.16 1.19
CA PHE A 67 -13.69 6.86 2.13
C PHE A 67 -14.29 8.12 2.75
N ASP A 68 -14.65 9.10 1.90
CA ASP A 68 -15.21 10.41 2.28
C ASP A 68 -14.29 11.29 3.16
N GLN A 69 -13.06 10.84 3.43
CA GLN A 69 -12.06 11.61 4.15
C GLN A 69 -11.16 12.35 3.15
N ASP A 70 -10.96 13.67 3.35
CA ASP A 70 -9.99 14.44 2.55
C ASP A 70 -8.58 13.88 2.76
N SER A 71 -7.98 13.42 1.68
CA SER A 71 -6.64 12.81 1.65
C SER A 71 -5.63 13.64 0.85
N THR A 72 -6.03 14.83 0.37
CA THR A 72 -5.25 15.67 -0.55
C THR A 72 -3.84 15.94 -0.05
N ASP A 73 -3.69 16.21 1.25
CA ASP A 73 -2.42 16.55 1.88
C ASP A 73 -1.85 15.46 2.81
N LEU A 74 -2.50 14.31 2.89
CA LEU A 74 -2.06 13.22 3.75
C LEU A 74 -0.70 12.66 3.29
N HIS A 75 0.09 12.20 4.26
CA HIS A 75 1.31 11.44 4.02
C HIS A 75 0.97 9.98 3.64
N PRO A 76 1.87 9.29 2.89
CA PRO A 76 1.65 7.90 2.46
C PRO A 76 1.32 6.92 3.58
N ASP A 77 1.92 7.09 4.76
CA ASP A 77 1.64 6.28 5.96
C ASP A 77 0.19 6.43 6.44
N ASN A 78 -0.34 7.65 6.43
CA ASN A 78 -1.73 7.92 6.79
C ASN A 78 -2.70 7.35 5.75
N ILE A 79 -2.38 7.46 4.46
CA ILE A 79 -3.17 6.87 3.37
C ILE A 79 -3.17 5.35 3.47
N ALA A 80 -2.02 4.75 3.74
CA ALA A 80 -1.92 3.33 4.01
C ALA A 80 -2.81 2.93 5.21
N ASN A 81 -2.92 3.75 6.26
CA ASN A 81 -3.80 3.50 7.40
C ASN A 81 -5.30 3.56 7.05
N LEU A 82 -5.68 4.23 5.96
CA LEU A 82 -7.05 4.19 5.41
C LEU A 82 -7.35 2.88 4.65
N GLY A 83 -6.39 1.97 4.50
CA GLY A 83 -6.56 0.69 3.81
C GLY A 83 -6.16 0.72 2.33
N VAL A 84 -5.49 1.77 1.87
CA VAL A 84 -4.94 1.83 0.51
C VAL A 84 -3.58 1.16 0.48
N SER A 85 -3.44 0.15 -0.38
CA SER A 85 -2.16 -0.50 -0.65
C SER A 85 -1.83 -0.46 -2.15
N ARG A 86 -0.56 -0.58 -2.48
CA ARG A 86 -0.08 -0.57 -3.86
C ARG A 86 1.06 -1.55 -4.05
N THR A 87 0.99 -2.33 -5.12
CA THR A 87 2.13 -3.07 -5.64
C THR A 87 2.91 -2.19 -6.61
N PHE A 88 4.24 -2.17 -6.48
CA PHE A 88 5.10 -1.40 -7.36
C PHE A 88 5.59 -2.23 -8.54
N GLN A 89 6.06 -1.56 -9.60
CA GLN A 89 6.61 -2.24 -10.77
C GLN A 89 7.91 -2.98 -10.43
N ASN A 90 8.76 -2.36 -9.60
CA ASN A 90 9.95 -2.97 -9.04
C ASN A 90 9.61 -3.63 -7.71
N ILE A 91 10.26 -4.73 -7.40
CA ILE A 91 10.10 -5.43 -6.14
C ILE A 91 10.83 -4.66 -5.04
N GLU A 92 10.12 -4.30 -3.97
CA GLU A 92 10.63 -3.54 -2.83
C GLU A 92 10.70 -4.46 -1.59
N LEU A 93 11.40 -5.58 -1.73
CA LEU A 93 11.64 -6.53 -0.63
C LEU A 93 13.06 -6.38 -0.07
N PHE A 94 13.22 -6.76 1.20
CA PHE A 94 14.53 -6.83 1.85
C PHE A 94 15.24 -8.12 1.41
N GLU A 95 16.13 -8.02 0.44
CA GLU A 95 16.78 -9.14 -0.25
C GLU A 95 17.55 -10.08 0.69
N ASN A 96 18.16 -9.55 1.75
CA ASN A 96 18.96 -10.28 2.73
C ASN A 96 18.14 -10.80 3.93
N MET A 97 16.84 -10.77 3.82
CA MET A 97 15.91 -11.32 4.81
C MET A 97 15.15 -12.51 4.25
N THR A 98 14.61 -13.35 5.13
CA THR A 98 13.77 -14.46 4.71
C THR A 98 12.38 -14.00 4.26
N THR A 99 11.63 -14.88 3.59
CA THR A 99 10.23 -14.64 3.25
C THR A 99 9.42 -14.26 4.48
N LEU A 100 9.51 -15.05 5.54
CA LEU A 100 8.78 -14.80 6.79
C LEU A 100 9.15 -13.43 7.40
N ASP A 101 10.44 -13.07 7.40
CA ASP A 101 10.88 -11.79 7.96
C ASP A 101 10.32 -10.60 7.18
N ASN A 102 10.28 -10.68 5.83
CA ASN A 102 9.70 -9.65 4.98
C ASN A 102 8.20 -9.46 5.26
N ILE A 103 7.44 -10.55 5.37
CA ILE A 103 6.01 -10.52 5.66
C ILE A 103 5.75 -9.99 7.08
N LEU A 104 6.58 -10.39 8.06
CA LEU A 104 6.52 -9.89 9.43
C LEU A 104 6.73 -8.36 9.51
N ILE A 105 7.63 -7.80 8.68
CA ILE A 105 7.82 -6.34 8.60
C ILE A 105 6.52 -5.67 8.11
N GLY A 106 5.86 -6.22 7.10
CA GLY A 106 4.55 -5.73 6.64
C GLY A 106 3.47 -5.82 7.72
N ALA A 107 3.45 -6.93 8.46
CA ALA A 107 2.52 -7.16 9.57
C ALA A 107 2.77 -6.26 10.78
N HIS A 108 3.95 -5.65 10.91
CA HIS A 108 4.31 -4.76 12.03
C HIS A 108 3.37 -3.56 12.16
N ARG A 109 2.69 -3.17 11.10
CA ARG A 109 1.64 -2.15 11.09
C ARG A 109 0.45 -2.49 12.01
N HIS A 110 0.21 -3.77 12.27
CA HIS A 110 -0.86 -4.25 13.14
C HIS A 110 -0.42 -4.38 14.60
N VAL A 111 0.81 -3.97 14.92
CA VAL A 111 1.42 -4.12 16.25
C VAL A 111 1.48 -2.75 16.95
N ASP A 112 0.73 -2.61 18.02
CA ASP A 112 0.56 -1.34 18.76
C ASP A 112 1.52 -1.25 19.95
N TYR A 113 2.84 -1.25 19.69
CA TYR A 113 3.82 -0.88 20.73
C TYR A 113 4.93 0.02 20.17
N GLY A 114 5.17 1.15 20.86
CA GLY A 114 6.26 2.05 20.51
C GLY A 114 7.64 1.47 20.90
N PRO A 115 8.76 2.01 20.34
CA PRO A 115 10.12 1.49 20.52
C PRO A 115 10.59 1.39 21.99
N VAL A 116 10.03 2.18 22.88
CA VAL A 116 10.36 2.14 24.33
C VAL A 116 9.73 0.92 25.01
N ARG A 117 8.57 0.44 24.55
CA ARG A 117 7.88 -0.72 25.11
C ARG A 117 8.44 -2.05 24.63
N SER A 118 9.08 -2.09 23.47
CA SER A 118 9.78 -3.27 22.95
C SER A 118 10.97 -3.67 23.80
N LEU A 119 11.61 -2.71 24.49
CA LEU A 119 12.71 -2.97 25.45
C LEU A 119 12.25 -3.62 26.76
N LEU A 120 10.98 -3.51 27.11
CA LEU A 120 10.40 -4.15 28.27
C LEU A 120 9.69 -5.43 27.79
N PHE A 121 10.36 -6.56 27.72
CA PHE A 121 9.82 -7.91 27.37
C PHE A 121 8.50 -8.25 28.12
N SER A 122 7.49 -7.42 27.92
CA SER A 122 6.20 -7.55 28.59
C SER A 122 5.35 -8.64 27.94
N LYS A 123 4.49 -9.30 28.72
CA LYS A 123 3.54 -10.31 28.20
C LYS A 123 2.71 -9.77 27.04
N LYS A 124 2.43 -8.46 27.02
CA LYS A 124 1.68 -7.80 25.95
C LYS A 124 2.46 -7.74 24.62
N VAL A 125 3.76 -7.40 24.68
CA VAL A 125 4.64 -7.40 23.50
C VAL A 125 4.68 -8.79 22.87
N ARG A 126 4.88 -9.82 23.68
CA ARG A 126 4.91 -11.21 23.21
C ARG A 126 3.60 -11.65 22.55
N GLN A 127 2.47 -11.25 23.11
CA GLN A 127 1.15 -11.55 22.52
C GLN A 127 0.96 -10.86 21.16
N GLU A 128 1.41 -9.61 21.01
CA GLU A 128 1.34 -8.89 19.72
C GLU A 128 2.28 -9.50 18.68
N GLU A 129 3.49 -9.90 19.07
CA GLU A 129 4.42 -10.63 18.20
C GLU A 129 3.85 -11.99 17.76
N GLU A 130 3.21 -12.74 18.67
CA GLU A 130 2.53 -13.99 18.35
C GLU A 130 1.36 -13.79 17.36
N LYS A 131 0.61 -12.68 17.49
CA LYS A 131 -0.44 -12.32 16.54
C LYS A 131 0.12 -11.96 15.17
N ALA A 132 1.14 -11.08 15.10
CA ALA A 132 1.78 -10.70 13.84
C ALA A 132 2.33 -11.93 13.13
N ARG A 133 2.97 -12.85 13.87
CA ARG A 133 3.49 -14.10 13.33
C ARG A 133 2.36 -14.97 12.77
N LYS A 134 1.25 -15.10 13.50
CA LYS A 134 0.10 -15.89 13.03
C LYS A 134 -0.48 -15.31 11.74
N ILE A 135 -0.67 -13.99 11.67
CA ILE A 135 -1.13 -13.32 10.44
C ILE A 135 -0.18 -13.61 9.28
N SER A 136 1.14 -13.51 9.51
CA SER A 136 2.15 -13.78 8.49
C SER A 136 2.12 -15.23 8.01
N GLU A 137 1.93 -16.19 8.91
CA GLU A 137 1.79 -17.62 8.56
C GLU A 137 0.50 -17.87 7.75
N ASP A 138 -0.63 -17.28 8.18
CA ASP A 138 -1.91 -17.38 7.46
C ASP A 138 -1.79 -16.81 6.02
N VAL A 139 -1.01 -15.73 5.82
CA VAL A 139 -0.74 -15.13 4.51
C VAL A 139 0.18 -16.02 3.66
N ILE A 140 1.22 -16.62 4.26
CA ILE A 140 2.11 -17.58 3.59
C ILE A 140 1.30 -18.75 3.04
N ASP A 141 0.42 -19.34 3.86
CA ASP A 141 -0.45 -20.42 3.48
C ASP A 141 -1.45 -19.99 2.37
N PHE A 142 -2.05 -18.81 2.49
CA PHE A 142 -2.97 -18.26 1.48
C PHE A 142 -2.31 -18.07 0.11
N LEU A 143 -1.03 -17.66 0.09
CA LEU A 143 -0.27 -17.42 -1.13
C LEU A 143 0.41 -18.69 -1.68
N GLU A 144 0.26 -19.84 -0.99
CA GLU A 144 0.88 -21.12 -1.39
C GLU A 144 2.41 -20.98 -1.57
N ILE A 145 3.08 -20.40 -0.54
CA ILE A 145 4.54 -20.18 -0.54
C ILE A 145 5.23 -20.76 0.71
N GLU A 146 4.62 -21.76 1.35
CA GLU A 146 5.10 -22.36 2.60
C GLU A 146 6.51 -22.95 2.47
N GLU A 147 6.84 -23.55 1.32
CA GLU A 147 8.16 -24.14 1.03
C GLU A 147 9.27 -23.07 1.04
N TYR A 148 8.94 -21.80 0.77
CA TYR A 148 9.88 -20.69 0.73
C TYR A 148 9.96 -19.89 2.04
N ARG A 149 9.24 -20.27 3.07
CA ARG A 149 9.10 -19.56 4.36
C ARG A 149 10.42 -19.04 4.92
N TYR A 150 11.46 -19.87 4.91
CA TYR A 150 12.79 -19.53 5.46
C TYR A 150 13.83 -19.26 4.37
N SER A 151 13.42 -19.17 3.12
CA SER A 151 14.33 -18.86 2.02
C SER A 151 14.61 -17.37 1.97
N TYR A 152 15.85 -17.00 1.68
CA TYR A 152 16.22 -15.61 1.45
C TYR A 152 15.64 -15.12 0.12
N ILE A 153 15.14 -13.89 0.10
CA ILE A 153 14.49 -13.29 -1.08
C ILE A 153 15.38 -13.35 -2.32
N LEU A 154 16.66 -13.06 -2.16
CA LEU A 154 17.63 -13.06 -3.27
C LEU A 154 17.74 -14.42 -3.99
N SER A 155 17.46 -15.53 -3.31
CA SER A 155 17.53 -16.88 -3.87
C SER A 155 16.25 -17.33 -4.60
N LEU A 156 15.17 -16.52 -4.52
CA LEU A 156 13.86 -16.92 -5.01
C LEU A 156 13.62 -16.50 -6.46
N PRO A 157 12.86 -17.28 -7.22
CA PRO A 157 12.39 -16.87 -8.54
C PRO A 157 11.53 -15.59 -8.45
N TYR A 158 11.61 -14.75 -9.50
CA TYR A 158 10.88 -13.48 -9.57
C TYR A 158 9.37 -13.61 -9.27
N GLY A 159 8.72 -14.66 -9.78
CA GLY A 159 7.28 -14.89 -9.54
C GLY A 159 6.94 -15.12 -8.07
N ILE A 160 7.84 -15.79 -7.31
CA ILE A 160 7.68 -15.99 -5.87
C ILE A 160 7.93 -14.67 -5.13
N GLN A 161 8.96 -13.93 -5.50
CA GLN A 161 9.21 -12.59 -4.93
C GLN A 161 7.99 -11.66 -5.11
N LYS A 162 7.30 -11.71 -6.27
CA LYS A 162 6.07 -10.94 -6.51
C LYS A 162 4.89 -11.40 -5.64
N ARG A 163 4.79 -12.67 -5.31
CA ARG A 163 3.78 -13.15 -4.34
C ARG A 163 4.09 -12.63 -2.92
N ILE A 164 5.37 -12.62 -2.54
CA ILE A 164 5.81 -12.09 -1.24
C ILE A 164 5.58 -10.58 -1.13
N GLU A 165 5.78 -9.83 -2.22
CA GLU A 165 5.47 -8.38 -2.24
C GLU A 165 3.97 -8.10 -2.04
N LEU A 166 3.12 -9.00 -2.51
CA LEU A 166 1.66 -8.89 -2.33
C LEU A 166 1.23 -9.22 -0.89
N ALA A 167 2.01 -10.01 -0.17
CA ALA A 167 1.77 -10.41 1.22
C ALA A 167 1.82 -9.24 2.19
#